data_05621144e50601cb01b7580a9dae0a73
#
_entry.id   05621144e50601cb01b7580a9dae0a73
#
_cell.length_a   1.000
_cell.length_b   1.000
_cell.length_c   1.000
_cell.angle_alpha   90.00
_cell.angle_beta   90.00
_cell.angle_gamma   90.00
#
_symmetry.space_group_name_H-M   'P 1'
#
loop_
_entity.id
_entity.type
_entity.pdbx_description
1 polymer ?
#
loop_
_entity_poly.entity_id
_entity_poly.type
_entity_poly.pdbx_seq_one_letter_code
_entity_poly.pdbx_strand_id
1 'polypeptide(L)'
;MKILFVNTSDTQGGAARAAMRIMQAVEAEGSKVQMLVKQKTSSLANVLPLDTFLPQNSLYKAADWLATKLKNKLQHARWRPYRHSQDGNYKSDLRGTYLGGAMRSIDYDVLHLHWINLRFVRLGDLPTDKPIVWTLHDCRPFSGVCHYSIDCQAYTQSCGCCPQLGSNHPHDLSHQVWKQKKAILSKLDLHIVCPSRWLAECARESNILKNADIRVIPNCIDTSVFCPQAKPKADTIRPVMLFGAVNATKDRIKGFSELIEALNILDDDGYEADLVVFGTEEQELKLSFTHIRVRFEGYVQDTTHLVRLYQSADVMVVPSLTENLSCAIMEALSCGTPVCCFDIGGNRDMVKHQQNGYLAREKDTSDLAIGIRSCIAHSEAWGASARQWVMEHYSLEIVGKQYCQLYNQIASSHHGICMEDQ
;
A
#
# COMPACT_ATOMS: atom_id res chain seq x y z
N MET A 1 -10.65 20.37 -13.16
CA MET A 1 -11.37 19.86 -11.96
C MET A 1 -10.50 20.09 -10.73
N LYS A 2 -11.08 20.34 -9.56
CA LYS A 2 -10.39 20.49 -8.28
C LYS A 2 -10.58 19.23 -7.46
N ILE A 3 -9.50 18.59 -7.05
CA ILE A 3 -9.54 17.32 -6.31
C ILE A 3 -8.86 17.52 -4.96
N LEU A 4 -9.53 17.14 -3.88
CA LEU A 4 -8.93 17.09 -2.55
C LEU A 4 -8.53 15.67 -2.19
N PHE A 5 -7.23 15.40 -2.19
CA PHE A 5 -6.68 14.14 -1.66
C PHE A 5 -6.61 14.19 -0.14
N VAL A 6 -6.89 13.08 0.51
CA VAL A 6 -6.75 12.94 1.96
C VAL A 6 -5.95 11.67 2.26
N ASN A 7 -4.78 11.84 2.87
CA ASN A 7 -3.91 10.73 3.27
C ASN A 7 -3.24 11.02 4.62
N THR A 8 -2.94 10.01 5.42
CA THR A 8 -2.37 10.22 6.77
C THR A 8 -0.98 10.87 6.71
N SER A 9 -0.14 10.49 5.76
CA SER A 9 1.20 11.07 5.54
C SER A 9 1.41 11.30 4.06
N ASP A 10 2.26 12.24 3.70
CA ASP A 10 2.64 12.50 2.30
C ASP A 10 3.77 11.61 1.80
N THR A 11 4.64 11.09 2.66
CA THR A 11 5.84 10.32 2.22
C THR A 11 6.01 8.97 2.90
N GLN A 12 5.44 8.77 4.09
CA GLN A 12 5.74 7.60 4.91
C GLN A 12 4.91 6.37 4.51
N GLY A 13 5.59 5.32 4.04
CA GLY A 13 4.98 4.04 3.68
C GLY A 13 4.49 3.93 2.24
N GLY A 14 4.15 2.72 1.82
CA GLY A 14 3.75 2.42 0.44
C GLY A 14 2.51 3.18 -0.01
N ALA A 15 1.48 3.27 0.83
CA ALA A 15 0.25 4.00 0.53
C ALA A 15 0.48 5.50 0.33
N ALA A 16 1.37 6.13 1.11
CA ALA A 16 1.71 7.53 0.95
C ALA A 16 2.45 7.78 -0.37
N ARG A 17 3.44 6.94 -0.70
CA ARG A 17 4.14 7.02 -2.00
C ARG A 17 3.18 6.83 -3.17
N ALA A 18 2.27 5.86 -3.08
CA ALA A 18 1.25 5.64 -4.11
C ALA A 18 0.34 6.87 -4.27
N ALA A 19 -0.19 7.42 -3.17
CA ALA A 19 -1.03 8.62 -3.20
C ALA A 19 -0.31 9.82 -3.81
N MET A 20 0.96 10.05 -3.47
CA MET A 20 1.77 11.12 -4.07
C MET A 20 2.00 10.94 -5.57
N ARG A 21 2.31 9.72 -6.01
CA ARG A 21 2.49 9.42 -7.44
C ARG A 21 1.17 9.60 -8.22
N ILE A 22 0.05 9.16 -7.66
CA ILE A 22 -1.28 9.37 -8.26
C ILE A 22 -1.61 10.86 -8.32
N MET A 23 -1.31 11.63 -7.27
CA MET A 23 -1.47 13.08 -7.27
C MET A 23 -0.69 13.75 -8.41
N GLN A 24 0.61 13.40 -8.56
CA GLN A 24 1.45 13.88 -9.65
C GLN A 24 0.90 13.49 -11.03
N ALA A 25 0.42 12.25 -11.19
CA ALA A 25 -0.19 11.77 -12.41
C ALA A 25 -1.44 12.57 -12.80
N VAL A 26 -2.32 12.83 -11.84
CA VAL A 26 -3.56 13.58 -12.03
C VAL A 26 -3.29 15.07 -12.28
N GLU A 27 -2.28 15.66 -11.67
CA GLU A 27 -1.84 17.03 -11.94
C GLU A 27 -1.26 17.19 -13.36
N ALA A 28 -0.48 16.20 -13.80
CA ALA A 28 0.08 16.19 -15.17
C ALA A 28 -1.02 16.16 -16.25
N GLU A 29 -2.19 15.60 -15.95
CA GLU A 29 -3.38 15.60 -16.82
C GLU A 29 -4.24 16.90 -16.65
N GLY A 30 -3.74 17.93 -15.97
CA GLY A 30 -4.33 19.27 -15.89
C GLY A 30 -5.37 19.47 -14.77
N SER A 31 -5.56 18.53 -13.86
CA SER A 31 -6.42 18.75 -12.70
C SER A 31 -5.67 19.55 -11.61
N LYS A 32 -6.43 20.35 -10.83
CA LYS A 32 -5.88 21.03 -9.66
C LYS A 32 -6.01 20.13 -8.45
N VAL A 33 -4.89 19.69 -7.86
CA VAL A 33 -4.91 18.78 -6.71
C VAL A 33 -4.30 19.43 -5.49
N GLN A 34 -4.98 19.28 -4.35
CA GLN A 34 -4.44 19.57 -3.02
C GLN A 34 -4.50 18.29 -2.19
N MET A 35 -3.52 18.08 -1.32
CA MET A 35 -3.52 16.93 -0.42
C MET A 35 -3.55 17.37 1.03
N LEU A 36 -4.60 16.99 1.77
CA LEU A 36 -4.71 17.21 3.21
C LEU A 36 -4.09 16.00 3.93
N VAL A 37 -3.10 16.27 4.79
CA VAL A 37 -2.38 15.24 5.53
C VAL A 37 -2.36 15.52 7.03
N LYS A 38 -2.24 14.44 7.83
CA LYS A 38 -1.95 14.55 9.25
C LYS A 38 -0.48 14.84 9.52
N GLN A 39 0.41 14.26 8.73
CA GLN A 39 1.86 14.40 8.85
C GLN A 39 2.43 14.83 7.51
N LYS A 40 2.92 16.06 7.43
CA LYS A 40 3.60 16.60 6.27
C LYS A 40 5.10 16.56 6.50
N THR A 41 5.83 16.00 5.55
CA THR A 41 7.31 15.96 5.54
C THR A 41 7.89 16.55 4.26
N SER A 42 7.12 16.60 3.16
CA SER A 42 7.54 17.24 1.92
C SER A 42 7.49 18.78 2.01
N SER A 43 8.22 19.45 1.10
CA SER A 43 8.19 20.90 0.92
C SER A 43 7.09 21.37 -0.07
N LEU A 44 6.27 20.45 -0.60
CA LEU A 44 5.27 20.79 -1.62
C LEU A 44 4.20 21.75 -1.07
N ALA A 45 3.91 22.81 -1.81
CA ALA A 45 2.96 23.86 -1.39
C ALA A 45 1.50 23.37 -1.42
N ASN A 46 1.16 22.45 -2.34
CA ASN A 46 -0.17 21.86 -2.48
C ASN A 46 -0.46 20.69 -1.51
N VAL A 47 0.51 20.33 -0.66
CA VAL A 47 0.29 19.45 0.48
C VAL A 47 0.01 20.29 1.71
N LEU A 48 -1.16 20.12 2.32
CA LEU A 48 -1.69 20.92 3.41
C LEU A 48 -1.66 20.12 4.72
N PRO A 49 -0.90 20.52 5.74
CA PRO A 49 -0.97 19.85 7.03
C PRO A 49 -2.26 20.25 7.77
N LEU A 50 -2.91 19.26 8.40
CA LEU A 50 -4.15 19.49 9.15
C LEU A 50 -4.02 20.58 10.22
N ASP A 51 -2.86 20.70 10.84
CA ASP A 51 -2.62 21.69 11.90
C ASP A 51 -2.84 23.13 11.44
N THR A 52 -2.75 23.42 10.13
CA THR A 52 -3.05 24.74 9.54
C THR A 52 -4.52 25.14 9.74
N PHE A 53 -5.43 24.19 9.81
CA PHE A 53 -6.87 24.39 9.91
C PHE A 53 -7.40 24.28 11.35
N LEU A 54 -6.55 23.95 12.30
CA LEU A 54 -6.93 23.84 13.71
C LEU A 54 -6.70 25.16 14.44
N PRO A 55 -7.55 25.52 15.42
CA PRO A 55 -7.33 26.70 16.24
C PRO A 55 -5.97 26.67 16.93
N GLN A 56 -5.20 27.75 16.82
CA GLN A 56 -3.85 27.83 17.34
C GLN A 56 -3.79 28.36 18.79
N ASN A 57 -4.94 28.69 19.41
CA ASN A 57 -4.96 29.21 20.77
C ASN A 57 -4.62 28.11 21.81
N SER A 58 -4.01 28.54 22.93
CA SER A 58 -3.57 27.64 24.01
C SER A 58 -4.71 26.89 24.68
N LEU A 59 -5.87 27.51 24.80
CA LEU A 59 -7.07 26.90 25.42
C LEU A 59 -7.58 25.72 24.58
N TYR A 60 -7.65 25.90 23.23
CA TYR A 60 -8.03 24.81 22.35
C TYR A 60 -7.04 23.64 22.43
N LYS A 61 -5.73 23.93 22.39
CA LYS A 61 -4.68 22.91 22.50
C LYS A 61 -4.77 22.13 23.81
N ALA A 62 -5.02 22.81 24.92
CA ALA A 62 -5.19 22.17 26.22
C ALA A 62 -6.47 21.30 26.28
N ALA A 63 -7.59 21.81 25.77
CA ALA A 63 -8.85 21.07 25.70
C ALA A 63 -8.77 19.84 24.80
N ASP A 64 -8.14 19.96 23.62
CA ASP A 64 -7.93 18.84 22.71
C ASP A 64 -6.98 17.79 23.30
N TRP A 65 -5.90 18.22 23.98
CA TRP A 65 -4.99 17.33 24.71
C TRP A 65 -5.74 16.52 25.80
N LEU A 66 -6.57 17.20 26.59
CA LEU A 66 -7.35 16.55 27.66
C LEU A 66 -8.37 15.57 27.09
N ALA A 67 -9.10 15.99 26.07
CA ALA A 67 -10.07 15.15 25.35
C ALA A 67 -9.38 13.93 24.72
N THR A 68 -8.21 14.11 24.12
CA THR A 68 -7.40 13.04 23.54
C THR A 68 -6.91 12.07 24.61
N LYS A 69 -6.44 12.57 25.77
CA LYS A 69 -6.02 11.75 26.90
C LYS A 69 -7.16 10.88 27.43
N LEU A 70 -8.36 11.46 27.59
CA LEU A 70 -9.55 10.75 28.04
C LEU A 70 -10.02 9.71 27.00
N LYS A 71 -10.06 10.08 25.72
CA LYS A 71 -10.37 9.17 24.61
C LYS A 71 -9.37 8.00 24.54
N ASN A 72 -8.09 8.27 24.77
CA ASN A 72 -7.06 7.24 24.84
C ASN A 72 -7.30 6.26 25.98
N LYS A 73 -7.60 6.75 27.18
CA LYS A 73 -7.90 5.92 28.36
C LYS A 73 -9.10 5.00 28.11
N LEU A 74 -10.18 5.54 27.55
CA LEU A 74 -11.39 4.76 27.20
C LEU A 74 -11.10 3.72 26.10
N GLN A 75 -10.27 4.06 25.14
CA GLN A 75 -9.88 3.12 24.09
C GLN A 75 -9.01 2.00 24.65
N HIS A 76 -8.00 2.33 25.49
CA HIS A 76 -7.20 1.30 26.14
C HIS A 76 -8.05 0.32 26.95
N ALA A 77 -9.10 0.79 27.59
CA ALA A 77 -10.04 -0.09 28.31
C ALA A 77 -10.76 -1.07 27.36
N ARG A 78 -11.19 -0.61 26.17
CA ARG A 78 -11.84 -1.48 25.15
C ARG A 78 -10.89 -2.51 24.54
N TRP A 79 -9.57 -2.18 24.42
CA TRP A 79 -8.54 -3.08 23.88
C TRP A 79 -7.95 -3.99 24.96
N ARG A 80 -8.21 -3.72 26.21
CA ARG A 80 -7.67 -4.48 27.34
C ARG A 80 -7.92 -6.01 27.25
N PRO A 81 -9.09 -6.49 26.78
CA PRO A 81 -9.34 -7.93 26.58
C PRO A 81 -8.47 -8.57 25.50
N TYR A 82 -7.93 -7.78 24.56
CA TYR A 82 -7.21 -8.25 23.36
C TYR A 82 -5.70 -7.98 23.45
N ARG A 83 -5.12 -8.04 24.66
CA ARG A 83 -3.70 -7.72 24.91
C ARG A 83 -2.71 -8.65 24.23
N HIS A 84 -3.14 -9.82 23.79
CA HIS A 84 -2.33 -10.85 23.14
C HIS A 84 -2.48 -10.86 21.62
N SER A 85 -3.15 -9.88 21.02
CA SER A 85 -3.21 -9.74 19.57
C SER A 85 -1.79 -9.51 19.03
N GLN A 86 -1.39 -10.30 18.05
CA GLN A 86 -0.01 -10.42 17.59
C GLN A 86 0.55 -9.17 16.90
N ASP A 87 -0.29 -8.20 16.51
CA ASP A 87 0.14 -6.99 15.83
C ASP A 87 -0.38 -5.74 16.51
N GLY A 88 0.54 -4.89 16.99
CA GLY A 88 0.24 -3.61 17.65
C GLY A 88 -0.49 -2.56 16.81
N ASN A 89 -0.85 -2.87 15.57
CA ASN A 89 -1.43 -1.94 14.59
C ASN A 89 -2.97 -1.92 14.56
N TYR A 90 -3.67 -2.69 15.41
CA TYR A 90 -5.14 -2.79 15.43
C TYR A 90 -5.84 -1.64 16.17
N LYS A 91 -5.36 -0.42 16.05
CA LYS A 91 -6.07 0.72 16.63
C LYS A 91 -7.24 1.10 15.73
N SER A 92 -8.45 0.77 16.19
CA SER A 92 -9.70 1.14 15.53
C SER A 92 -9.79 2.65 15.31
N ASP A 93 -9.85 3.11 14.08
CA ASP A 93 -9.85 4.53 13.71
C ASP A 93 -11.24 5.13 13.52
N LEU A 94 -12.25 4.51 14.09
CA LEU A 94 -13.61 5.12 14.13
C LEU A 94 -13.63 6.44 14.92
N ARG A 95 -12.58 6.71 15.70
CA ARG A 95 -12.37 7.94 16.44
C ARG A 95 -11.21 8.72 15.84
N GLY A 96 -11.45 9.33 14.69
CA GLY A 96 -10.49 10.23 14.06
C GLY A 96 -10.51 11.63 14.65
N THR A 97 -9.62 12.47 14.15
CA THR A 97 -9.68 13.93 14.32
C THR A 97 -10.87 14.47 13.53
N TYR A 98 -11.52 15.51 14.04
CA TYR A 98 -12.59 16.19 13.31
C TYR A 98 -12.02 16.96 12.12
N LEU A 99 -12.29 16.49 10.92
CA LEU A 99 -11.81 17.12 9.67
C LEU A 99 -12.87 17.95 8.96
N GLY A 100 -14.13 17.90 9.39
CA GLY A 100 -15.24 18.57 8.69
C GLY A 100 -15.02 20.08 8.51
N GLY A 101 -14.35 20.75 9.45
CA GLY A 101 -13.97 22.17 9.31
C GLY A 101 -12.93 22.39 8.22
N ALA A 102 -11.84 21.60 8.22
CA ALA A 102 -10.78 21.69 7.23
C ALA A 102 -11.30 21.39 5.80
N MET A 103 -12.04 20.28 5.65
CA MET A 103 -12.62 19.91 4.35
C MET A 103 -13.59 20.95 3.80
N ARG A 104 -14.40 21.61 4.63
CA ARG A 104 -15.32 22.67 4.20
C ARG A 104 -14.62 23.98 3.83
N SER A 105 -13.43 24.24 4.35
CA SER A 105 -12.65 25.46 4.03
C SER A 105 -11.82 25.35 2.73
N ILE A 106 -11.72 24.14 2.17
CA ILE A 106 -10.99 23.88 0.93
C ILE A 106 -12.03 23.74 -0.20
N ASP A 107 -11.79 24.41 -1.32
CA ASP A 107 -12.65 24.34 -2.49
C ASP A 107 -12.24 23.15 -3.37
N TYR A 108 -13.14 22.15 -3.51
CA TYR A 108 -12.93 20.96 -4.34
C TYR A 108 -14.25 20.43 -4.91
N ASP A 109 -14.14 19.74 -6.03
CA ASP A 109 -15.27 19.09 -6.73
C ASP A 109 -15.41 17.63 -6.26
N VAL A 110 -14.30 16.90 -6.06
CA VAL A 110 -14.24 15.49 -5.67
C VAL A 110 -13.32 15.32 -4.47
N LEU A 111 -13.77 14.57 -3.47
CA LEU A 111 -12.92 14.12 -2.34
C LEU A 111 -12.28 12.78 -2.68
N HIS A 112 -10.94 12.69 -2.66
CA HIS A 112 -10.23 11.45 -2.92
C HIS A 112 -9.50 10.95 -1.67
N LEU A 113 -10.01 9.88 -1.08
CA LEU A 113 -9.44 9.23 0.10
C LEU A 113 -8.41 8.19 -0.30
N HIS A 114 -7.30 8.13 0.47
CA HIS A 114 -6.30 7.08 0.39
C HIS A 114 -6.20 6.33 1.72
N TRP A 115 -5.05 6.32 2.36
CA TRP A 115 -4.86 5.67 3.66
C TRP A 115 -5.11 6.68 4.80
N ILE A 116 -6.30 6.65 5.37
CA ILE A 116 -6.83 7.64 6.31
C ILE A 116 -6.79 7.17 7.78
N ASN A 117 -5.88 6.27 8.10
CA ASN A 117 -5.78 5.57 9.39
C ASN A 117 -5.05 6.41 10.47
N LEU A 118 -4.61 5.77 11.54
CA LEU A 118 -3.92 6.38 12.69
C LEU A 118 -4.71 7.54 13.35
N ARG A 119 -6.04 7.40 13.43
CA ARG A 119 -6.94 8.42 14.00
C ARG A 119 -6.90 9.75 13.24
N PHE A 120 -6.66 9.70 11.96
CA PHE A 120 -6.65 10.89 11.14
C PHE A 120 -8.08 11.31 10.78
N VAL A 121 -8.84 10.46 10.12
CA VAL A 121 -10.21 10.77 9.69
C VAL A 121 -11.23 10.02 10.55
N ARG A 122 -12.23 10.74 11.03
CA ARG A 122 -13.44 10.14 11.59
C ARG A 122 -14.45 9.96 10.45
N LEU A 123 -14.78 8.70 10.10
CA LEU A 123 -15.63 8.40 8.94
C LEU A 123 -16.98 9.11 8.94
N GLY A 124 -17.56 9.39 10.13
CA GLY A 124 -18.81 10.13 10.24
C GLY A 124 -18.72 11.63 9.93
N ASP A 125 -17.51 12.16 9.66
CA ASP A 125 -17.29 13.56 9.27
C ASP A 125 -17.11 13.72 7.76
N LEU A 126 -17.12 12.61 7.00
CA LEU A 126 -17.03 12.65 5.55
C LEU A 126 -18.28 13.35 4.97
N PRO A 127 -18.13 14.15 3.91
CA PRO A 127 -19.25 14.88 3.30
C PRO A 127 -20.25 13.89 2.67
N THR A 128 -21.52 14.25 2.73
CA THR A 128 -22.62 13.50 2.09
C THR A 128 -23.15 14.20 0.85
N ASP A 129 -22.66 15.41 0.59
CA ASP A 129 -23.04 16.32 -0.49
C ASP A 129 -21.98 16.44 -1.60
N LYS A 130 -20.92 15.64 -1.51
CA LYS A 130 -19.83 15.60 -2.49
C LYS A 130 -19.50 14.16 -2.82
N PRO A 131 -19.17 13.85 -4.08
CA PRO A 131 -18.73 12.52 -4.46
C PRO A 131 -17.37 12.18 -3.83
N ILE A 132 -17.24 10.95 -3.37
CA ILE A 132 -16.04 10.44 -2.71
C ILE A 132 -15.45 9.30 -3.55
N VAL A 133 -14.22 9.48 -4.00
CA VAL A 133 -13.38 8.40 -4.51
C VAL A 133 -12.54 7.87 -3.35
N TRP A 134 -12.45 6.57 -3.18
CA TRP A 134 -11.57 5.97 -2.17
C TRP A 134 -10.68 4.91 -2.78
N THR A 135 -9.38 5.23 -2.95
CA THR A 135 -8.38 4.25 -3.37
C THR A 135 -7.96 3.41 -2.16
N LEU A 136 -8.29 2.13 -2.21
CA LEU A 136 -8.02 1.16 -1.14
C LEU A 136 -6.58 0.67 -1.24
N HIS A 137 -5.82 0.82 -0.16
CA HIS A 137 -4.45 0.29 -0.08
C HIS A 137 -4.37 -1.04 0.69
N ASP A 138 -5.42 -1.38 1.43
CA ASP A 138 -5.56 -2.60 2.24
C ASP A 138 -7.06 -2.95 2.44
N CYS A 139 -7.33 -4.06 3.15
CA CYS A 139 -8.70 -4.53 3.42
C CYS A 139 -9.41 -3.75 4.54
N ARG A 140 -8.76 -2.82 5.21
CA ARG A 140 -9.31 -2.13 6.38
C ARG A 140 -10.62 -1.38 6.13
N PRO A 141 -10.85 -0.72 4.98
CA PRO A 141 -12.13 -0.03 4.71
C PRO A 141 -13.36 -0.95 4.82
N PHE A 142 -13.24 -2.21 4.45
CA PHE A 142 -14.35 -3.16 4.41
C PHE A 142 -14.25 -4.31 5.43
N SER A 143 -13.15 -4.40 6.19
CA SER A 143 -12.99 -5.34 7.31
C SER A 143 -13.38 -4.72 8.66
N GLY A 144 -13.30 -5.49 9.75
CA GLY A 144 -13.42 -4.98 11.11
C GLY A 144 -12.22 -4.14 11.51
N VAL A 145 -11.11 -4.79 11.87
CA VAL A 145 -9.91 -4.14 12.40
C VAL A 145 -8.64 -4.43 11.62
N CYS A 146 -8.62 -5.43 10.75
CA CYS A 146 -7.42 -5.90 10.05
C CYS A 146 -7.11 -5.09 8.79
N HIS A 147 -5.81 -4.91 8.51
CA HIS A 147 -5.31 -4.37 7.24
C HIS A 147 -5.32 -5.45 6.15
N TYR A 148 -4.94 -6.67 6.50
CA TYR A 148 -4.99 -7.84 5.63
C TYR A 148 -5.72 -8.96 6.36
N SER A 149 -6.60 -9.64 5.65
CA SER A 149 -7.38 -10.75 6.18
C SER A 149 -6.71 -12.08 5.82
N ILE A 150 -5.49 -12.30 6.34
CA ILE A 150 -4.77 -13.57 6.13
C ILE A 150 -5.65 -14.72 6.62
N ASP A 151 -6.01 -15.64 5.72
CA ASP A 151 -6.81 -16.85 6.00
C ASP A 151 -8.19 -16.59 6.67
N CYS A 152 -8.68 -15.32 6.69
CA CYS A 152 -9.95 -14.97 7.29
C CYS A 152 -10.88 -14.30 6.27
N GLN A 153 -12.07 -14.85 6.06
CA GLN A 153 -13.09 -14.31 5.17
C GLN A 153 -14.31 -13.73 5.90
N ALA A 154 -14.23 -13.50 7.21
CA ALA A 154 -15.35 -13.00 7.99
C ALA A 154 -15.90 -11.64 7.52
N TYR A 155 -15.12 -10.84 6.80
CA TYR A 155 -15.53 -9.57 6.19
C TYR A 155 -16.64 -9.74 5.13
N THR A 156 -16.77 -10.92 4.54
CA THR A 156 -17.83 -11.22 3.56
C THR A 156 -19.22 -11.28 4.20
N GLN A 157 -19.29 -11.53 5.49
CA GLN A 157 -20.55 -11.61 6.27
C GLN A 157 -20.62 -10.50 7.32
N SER A 158 -19.98 -10.70 8.46
CA SER A 158 -19.97 -9.72 9.56
C SER A 158 -18.81 -10.00 10.49
N CYS A 159 -17.69 -9.40 10.37
CA CYS A 159 -16.56 -9.66 11.27
C CYS A 159 -16.99 -10.01 12.72
N GLY A 160 -16.18 -10.76 13.43
CA GLY A 160 -16.42 -11.32 14.77
C GLY A 160 -15.64 -12.61 14.91
N CYS A 161 -15.52 -13.18 16.11
CA CYS A 161 -14.64 -14.30 16.41
C CYS A 161 -13.25 -14.09 15.79
N CYS A 162 -12.71 -12.89 15.93
CA CYS A 162 -11.59 -12.40 15.14
C CYS A 162 -10.27 -13.10 15.52
N PRO A 163 -9.63 -13.87 14.61
CA PRO A 163 -8.39 -14.56 14.92
C PRO A 163 -7.24 -13.61 15.25
N GLN A 164 -7.21 -12.44 14.60
CA GLN A 164 -6.19 -11.42 14.87
C GLN A 164 -6.34 -10.77 16.24
N LEU A 165 -7.54 -10.73 16.81
CA LEU A 165 -7.79 -10.31 18.18
C LEU A 165 -7.66 -11.45 19.20
N GLY A 166 -7.45 -12.70 18.74
CA GLY A 166 -7.52 -13.88 19.60
C GLY A 166 -8.89 -14.05 20.25
N SER A 167 -9.96 -13.66 19.57
CA SER A 167 -11.30 -13.62 20.10
C SER A 167 -12.19 -14.71 19.53
N ASN A 168 -12.89 -15.43 20.42
CA ASN A 168 -13.92 -16.39 20.06
C ASN A 168 -15.35 -15.83 20.21
N HIS A 169 -15.47 -14.51 20.51
CA HIS A 169 -16.77 -13.87 20.72
C HIS A 169 -17.32 -13.29 19.42
N PRO A 170 -18.57 -13.63 18.99
CA PRO A 170 -19.13 -13.20 17.72
C PRO A 170 -19.36 -11.68 17.64
N HIS A 171 -19.53 -11.00 18.77
CA HIS A 171 -19.74 -9.56 18.86
C HIS A 171 -18.52 -8.85 19.48
N ASP A 172 -17.33 -9.30 19.16
CA ASP A 172 -16.09 -8.70 19.59
C ASP A 172 -15.86 -7.29 19.00
N LEU A 173 -14.72 -6.69 19.28
CA LEU A 173 -14.39 -5.36 18.78
C LEU A 173 -14.39 -5.29 17.26
N SER A 174 -13.97 -6.37 16.58
CA SER A 174 -13.93 -6.39 15.11
C SER A 174 -15.34 -6.30 14.51
N HIS A 175 -16.31 -7.02 15.09
CA HIS A 175 -17.73 -6.92 14.71
C HIS A 175 -18.30 -5.53 14.96
N GLN A 176 -18.01 -4.94 16.12
CA GLN A 176 -18.50 -3.59 16.46
C GLN A 176 -18.00 -2.54 15.48
N VAL A 177 -16.71 -2.59 15.12
CA VAL A 177 -16.10 -1.68 14.16
C VAL A 177 -16.69 -1.89 12.76
N TRP A 178 -16.82 -3.14 12.32
CA TRP A 178 -17.43 -3.51 11.05
C TRP A 178 -18.87 -2.97 10.92
N LYS A 179 -19.71 -3.19 11.95
CA LYS A 179 -21.08 -2.72 11.99
C LYS A 179 -21.18 -1.19 11.86
N GLN A 180 -20.31 -0.46 12.56
CA GLN A 180 -20.29 1.00 12.50
C GLN A 180 -19.84 1.50 11.12
N LYS A 181 -18.81 0.89 10.52
CA LYS A 181 -18.37 1.22 9.15
C LYS A 181 -19.50 1.01 8.16
N LYS A 182 -20.17 -0.14 8.20
CA LYS A 182 -21.30 -0.44 7.32
C LYS A 182 -22.39 0.63 7.39
N ALA A 183 -22.76 1.03 8.61
CA ALA A 183 -23.82 2.02 8.83
C ALA A 183 -23.43 3.44 8.36
N ILE A 184 -22.13 3.78 8.35
CA ILE A 184 -21.66 5.09 7.88
C ILE A 184 -21.51 5.07 6.36
N LEU A 185 -20.76 4.09 5.83
CA LEU A 185 -20.39 4.06 4.41
C LEU A 185 -21.60 3.86 3.49
N SER A 186 -22.66 3.20 3.95
CA SER A 186 -23.90 3.04 3.18
C SER A 186 -24.66 4.34 2.91
N LYS A 187 -24.25 5.47 3.51
CA LYS A 187 -24.89 6.78 3.36
C LYS A 187 -24.10 7.73 2.46
N LEU A 188 -22.93 7.31 1.98
CA LEU A 188 -22.02 8.13 1.20
C LEU A 188 -22.13 7.81 -0.29
N ASP A 189 -22.01 8.83 -1.12
CA ASP A 189 -21.78 8.67 -2.56
C ASP A 189 -20.30 8.24 -2.75
N LEU A 190 -20.09 6.91 -2.81
CA LEU A 190 -18.80 6.30 -2.65
C LEU A 190 -18.40 5.48 -3.87
N HIS A 191 -17.34 5.91 -4.54
CA HIS A 191 -16.68 5.23 -5.65
C HIS A 191 -15.36 4.62 -5.18
N ILE A 192 -15.25 3.30 -5.27
CA ILE A 192 -14.10 2.55 -4.78
C ILE A 192 -13.13 2.29 -5.92
N VAL A 193 -11.85 2.58 -5.68
CA VAL A 193 -10.76 2.18 -6.55
C VAL A 193 -9.88 1.17 -5.81
N CYS A 194 -9.64 0.02 -6.45
CA CYS A 194 -8.71 -0.99 -5.96
C CYS A 194 -7.49 -1.04 -6.87
N PRO A 195 -6.25 -0.94 -6.33
CA PRO A 195 -5.04 -1.00 -7.14
C PRO A 195 -4.80 -2.37 -7.81
N SER A 196 -5.37 -3.45 -7.27
CA SER A 196 -5.26 -4.79 -7.83
C SER A 196 -6.63 -5.44 -8.04
N ARG A 197 -6.67 -6.41 -8.96
CA ARG A 197 -7.86 -7.24 -9.19
C ARG A 197 -8.22 -8.03 -7.95
N TRP A 198 -7.21 -8.59 -7.26
CA TRP A 198 -7.42 -9.31 -6.01
C TRP A 198 -8.14 -8.46 -4.95
N LEU A 199 -7.69 -7.22 -4.71
CA LEU A 199 -8.36 -6.37 -3.72
C LEU A 199 -9.77 -5.97 -4.17
N ALA A 200 -10.00 -5.80 -5.48
CA ALA A 200 -11.32 -5.53 -6.04
C ALA A 200 -12.28 -6.72 -5.82
N GLU A 201 -11.82 -7.94 -5.99
CA GLU A 201 -12.58 -9.16 -5.68
C GLU A 201 -12.94 -9.21 -4.20
N CYS A 202 -11.95 -9.04 -3.30
CA CYS A 202 -12.20 -8.97 -1.86
C CYS A 202 -13.21 -7.87 -1.49
N ALA A 203 -13.11 -6.69 -2.12
CA ALA A 203 -14.05 -5.59 -1.87
C ALA A 203 -15.47 -5.91 -2.34
N ARG A 204 -15.63 -6.53 -3.52
CA ARG A 204 -16.93 -6.98 -4.07
C ARG A 204 -17.59 -8.07 -3.22
N GLU A 205 -16.79 -8.96 -2.67
CA GLU A 205 -17.26 -10.02 -1.76
C GLU A 205 -17.62 -9.47 -0.37
N SER A 206 -17.09 -8.30 0.00
CA SER A 206 -17.34 -7.74 1.33
C SER A 206 -18.77 -7.28 1.50
N ASN A 207 -19.38 -7.58 2.64
CA ASN A 207 -20.73 -7.15 2.95
C ASN A 207 -20.86 -5.62 3.19
N ILE A 208 -19.75 -4.90 3.28
CA ILE A 208 -19.75 -3.43 3.38
C ILE A 208 -19.78 -2.80 1.98
N LEU A 209 -18.95 -3.26 1.05
CA LEU A 209 -18.75 -2.59 -0.25
C LEU A 209 -19.38 -3.30 -1.45
N LYS A 210 -20.02 -4.44 -1.29
CA LYS A 210 -20.57 -5.26 -2.40
C LYS A 210 -21.52 -4.52 -3.35
N ASN A 211 -22.12 -3.42 -2.90
CA ASN A 211 -23.03 -2.61 -3.70
C ASN A 211 -22.38 -1.28 -4.18
N ALA A 212 -21.11 -1.04 -3.87
CA ALA A 212 -20.40 0.16 -4.32
C ALA A 212 -19.93 0.03 -5.79
N ASP A 213 -19.73 1.16 -6.45
CA ASP A 213 -19.02 1.20 -7.75
C ASP A 213 -17.54 0.90 -7.50
N ILE A 214 -17.08 -0.31 -7.89
CA ILE A 214 -15.71 -0.77 -7.65
C ILE A 214 -14.97 -0.90 -8.98
N ARG A 215 -13.92 -0.10 -9.13
CA ARG A 215 -13.04 -0.07 -10.30
C ARG A 215 -11.63 -0.52 -9.96
N VAL A 216 -10.92 -1.05 -10.94
CA VAL A 216 -9.50 -1.39 -10.82
C VAL A 216 -8.71 -0.33 -11.56
N ILE A 217 -7.96 0.50 -10.81
CA ILE A 217 -6.98 1.45 -11.35
C ILE A 217 -5.70 1.26 -10.53
N PRO A 218 -4.59 0.82 -11.13
CA PRO A 218 -3.38 0.49 -10.38
C PRO A 218 -2.70 1.72 -9.77
N ASN A 219 -1.78 1.48 -8.84
CA ASN A 219 -0.79 2.49 -8.48
C ASN A 219 0.10 2.79 -9.68
N CYS A 220 0.72 3.97 -9.70
CA CYS A 220 1.62 4.38 -10.77
C CYS A 220 3.05 4.61 -10.29
N ILE A 221 3.95 4.72 -11.25
CA ILE A 221 5.36 4.99 -11.02
C ILE A 221 5.89 6.01 -12.04
N ASP A 222 6.81 6.85 -11.58
CA ASP A 222 7.58 7.71 -12.47
C ASP A 222 8.65 6.90 -13.19
N THR A 223 8.34 6.55 -14.43
CA THR A 223 9.20 5.76 -15.30
C THR A 223 10.43 6.51 -15.82
N SER A 224 10.51 7.82 -15.62
CA SER A 224 11.72 8.61 -15.92
C SER A 224 12.75 8.53 -14.79
N VAL A 225 12.27 8.39 -13.56
CA VAL A 225 13.11 8.22 -12.36
C VAL A 225 13.51 6.75 -12.20
N PHE A 226 12.54 5.85 -12.19
CA PHE A 226 12.77 4.40 -12.13
C PHE A 226 12.94 3.87 -13.55
N CYS A 227 14.14 3.86 -14.06
CA CYS A 227 14.46 3.46 -15.44
C CYS A 227 15.67 2.52 -15.46
N PRO A 228 15.78 1.68 -16.49
CA PRO A 228 16.95 0.83 -16.67
C PRO A 228 18.23 1.63 -16.86
N GLN A 229 19.35 1.05 -16.46
CA GLN A 229 20.68 1.52 -16.79
C GLN A 229 21.47 0.37 -17.44
N ALA A 230 22.34 0.69 -18.38
CA ALA A 230 23.23 -0.32 -18.94
C ALA A 230 24.11 -0.92 -17.83
N LYS A 231 24.03 -2.25 -17.65
CA LYS A 231 24.92 -2.96 -16.72
C LYS A 231 26.30 -3.09 -17.34
N PRO A 232 27.39 -2.90 -16.58
CA PRO A 232 28.71 -3.19 -17.08
C PRO A 232 28.80 -4.68 -17.42
N LYS A 233 29.22 -5.00 -18.63
CA LYS A 233 29.56 -6.38 -19.04
C LYS A 233 30.85 -6.77 -18.34
N ALA A 234 30.79 -7.63 -17.35
CA ALA A 234 31.95 -8.23 -16.73
C ALA A 234 31.80 -9.74 -16.69
N ASP A 235 32.76 -10.46 -17.26
CA ASP A 235 32.76 -11.92 -17.43
C ASP A 235 32.81 -12.73 -16.11
N THR A 236 32.86 -12.06 -14.95
CA THR A 236 33.09 -12.70 -13.63
C THR A 236 32.27 -12.10 -12.50
N ILE A 237 31.15 -11.42 -12.80
CA ILE A 237 30.32 -10.84 -11.73
C ILE A 237 29.36 -11.92 -11.20
N ARG A 238 29.40 -12.14 -9.90
CA ARG A 238 28.40 -12.97 -9.19
C ARG A 238 27.01 -12.34 -9.37
N PRO A 239 25.96 -13.13 -9.64
CA PRO A 239 24.62 -12.60 -9.77
C PRO A 239 24.17 -11.94 -8.45
N VAL A 240 23.42 -10.85 -8.57
CA VAL A 240 22.93 -10.05 -7.45
C VAL A 240 21.44 -10.27 -7.25
N MET A 241 21.09 -10.82 -6.10
CA MET A 241 19.73 -10.91 -5.58
C MET A 241 19.45 -9.69 -4.70
N LEU A 242 18.33 -9.03 -4.90
CA LEU A 242 17.91 -7.89 -4.09
C LEU A 242 16.66 -8.27 -3.27
N PHE A 243 16.66 -7.92 -1.99
CA PHE A 243 15.50 -8.04 -1.12
C PHE A 243 15.37 -6.78 -0.28
N GLY A 244 14.14 -6.25 -0.12
CA GLY A 244 13.96 -5.11 0.74
C GLY A 244 12.53 -4.63 0.87
N ALA A 245 12.24 -4.10 2.04
CA ALA A 245 11.01 -3.42 2.42
C ALA A 245 11.26 -2.64 3.71
N VAL A 246 10.35 -1.77 4.10
CA VAL A 246 10.40 -1.14 5.44
C VAL A 246 10.28 -2.23 6.51
N ASN A 247 11.25 -2.30 7.43
CA ASN A 247 11.38 -3.37 8.44
C ASN A 247 11.41 -4.78 7.84
N ALA A 248 12.10 -4.94 6.71
CA ALA A 248 12.11 -6.14 5.87
C ALA A 248 12.30 -7.45 6.64
N THR A 249 13.15 -7.46 7.66
CA THR A 249 13.49 -8.64 8.46
C THR A 249 12.60 -8.87 9.68
N LYS A 250 11.88 -7.83 10.15
CA LYS A 250 11.02 -7.88 11.35
C LYS A 250 9.54 -8.05 11.02
N ASP A 251 9.10 -7.61 9.84
CA ASP A 251 7.72 -7.76 9.40
C ASP A 251 7.51 -9.14 8.78
N ARG A 252 6.83 -10.00 9.52
CA ARG A 252 6.54 -11.39 9.11
C ARG A 252 5.85 -11.48 7.73
N ILE A 253 5.04 -10.46 7.40
CA ILE A 253 4.32 -10.42 6.12
C ILE A 253 5.29 -10.32 4.93
N LYS A 254 6.49 -9.77 5.12
CA LYS A 254 7.48 -9.60 4.05
C LYS A 254 8.23 -10.88 3.67
N GLY A 255 8.06 -11.96 4.43
CA GLY A 255 8.52 -13.30 4.05
C GLY A 255 10.04 -13.47 4.13
N PHE A 256 10.71 -12.78 5.06
CA PHE A 256 12.15 -12.93 5.22
C PHE A 256 12.56 -14.36 5.58
N SER A 257 11.76 -15.07 6.39
CA SER A 257 12.00 -16.49 6.73
C SER A 257 11.95 -17.36 5.48
N GLU A 258 10.98 -17.15 4.62
CA GLU A 258 10.81 -17.87 3.36
C GLU A 258 11.97 -17.60 2.38
N LEU A 259 12.47 -16.36 2.38
CA LEU A 259 13.69 -16.04 1.63
C LEU A 259 14.88 -16.86 2.14
N ILE A 260 15.11 -16.87 3.46
CA ILE A 260 16.24 -17.62 4.04
C ILE A 260 16.16 -19.12 3.73
N GLU A 261 14.96 -19.71 3.79
CA GLU A 261 14.78 -21.11 3.42
C GLU A 261 15.12 -21.36 1.93
N ALA A 262 14.66 -20.50 1.03
CA ALA A 262 15.00 -20.59 -0.39
C ALA A 262 16.51 -20.40 -0.65
N LEU A 263 17.15 -19.49 0.10
CA LEU A 263 18.60 -19.27 0.00
C LEU A 263 19.40 -20.45 0.54
N ASN A 264 18.97 -21.13 1.60
CA ASN A 264 19.63 -22.36 2.08
C ASN A 264 19.61 -23.44 0.97
N ILE A 265 18.49 -23.61 0.26
CA ILE A 265 18.42 -24.56 -0.87
C ILE A 265 19.44 -24.20 -1.96
N LEU A 266 19.56 -22.90 -2.28
CA LEU A 266 20.52 -22.42 -3.27
C LEU A 266 21.97 -22.63 -2.81
N ASP A 267 22.27 -22.36 -1.53
CA ASP A 267 23.59 -22.50 -0.94
C ASP A 267 24.02 -23.97 -0.86
N ASP A 268 23.11 -24.88 -0.43
CA ASP A 268 23.34 -26.34 -0.40
C ASP A 268 23.63 -26.91 -1.80
N ASP A 269 23.04 -26.31 -2.84
CA ASP A 269 23.32 -26.64 -4.24
C ASP A 269 24.63 -26.01 -4.77
N GLY A 270 25.37 -25.27 -3.96
CA GLY A 270 26.61 -24.59 -4.33
C GLY A 270 26.40 -23.36 -5.23
N TYR A 271 25.22 -22.74 -5.19
CA TYR A 271 24.91 -21.60 -6.05
C TYR A 271 25.57 -20.30 -5.55
N GLU A 272 26.53 -19.80 -6.31
CA GLU A 272 27.26 -18.58 -5.98
C GLU A 272 26.48 -17.35 -6.35
N ALA A 273 26.17 -16.48 -5.38
CA ALA A 273 25.45 -15.21 -5.58
C ALA A 273 25.77 -14.20 -4.47
N ASP A 274 25.39 -12.94 -4.71
CA ASP A 274 25.37 -11.89 -3.70
C ASP A 274 23.92 -11.53 -3.37
N LEU A 275 23.57 -11.48 -2.06
CA LEU A 275 22.30 -10.97 -1.56
C LEU A 275 22.50 -9.55 -1.01
N VAL A 276 21.75 -8.60 -1.53
CA VAL A 276 21.69 -7.24 -1.02
C VAL A 276 20.35 -7.03 -0.32
N VAL A 277 20.39 -6.61 0.95
CA VAL A 277 19.21 -6.38 1.79
C VAL A 277 19.10 -4.90 2.15
N PHE A 278 17.96 -4.26 1.89
CA PHE A 278 17.70 -2.87 2.28
C PHE A 278 16.41 -2.71 3.09
N GLY A 279 16.26 -1.56 3.77
CA GLY A 279 15.07 -1.23 4.58
C GLY A 279 15.08 -1.83 5.98
N THR A 280 16.22 -2.30 6.45
CA THR A 280 16.45 -2.81 7.80
C THR A 280 17.90 -2.56 8.21
N GLU A 281 18.17 -2.50 9.53
CA GLU A 281 19.52 -2.43 10.07
C GLU A 281 20.06 -3.83 10.36
N GLU A 282 21.36 -4.03 10.11
CA GLU A 282 22.06 -5.30 10.12
C GLU A 282 22.15 -6.01 11.48
N GLN A 283 22.02 -5.30 12.59
CA GLN A 283 22.67 -5.60 13.88
C GLN A 283 22.35 -6.92 14.58
N GLU A 284 21.43 -7.76 14.08
CA GLU A 284 21.03 -8.98 14.82
C GLU A 284 20.98 -10.29 14.02
N LEU A 285 21.30 -10.28 12.71
CA LEU A 285 21.13 -11.47 11.87
C LEU A 285 22.50 -12.10 11.53
N LYS A 286 22.87 -13.16 12.24
CA LYS A 286 24.00 -14.02 11.83
C LYS A 286 23.51 -14.95 10.73
N LEU A 287 23.53 -14.47 9.48
CA LEU A 287 23.31 -15.31 8.32
C LEU A 287 24.66 -15.93 7.94
N SER A 288 24.72 -17.24 7.86
CA SER A 288 25.94 -17.97 7.49
C SER A 288 25.62 -18.87 6.31
N PHE A 289 26.04 -18.43 5.12
CA PHE A 289 26.02 -19.22 3.89
C PHE A 289 27.46 -19.49 3.46
N THR A 290 27.69 -20.57 2.73
CA THR A 290 28.98 -20.95 2.18
C THR A 290 29.25 -20.26 0.85
N HIS A 291 28.22 -20.20 0.00
CA HIS A 291 28.30 -19.74 -1.37
C HIS A 291 27.61 -18.39 -1.62
N ILE A 292 26.72 -17.95 -0.71
CA ILE A 292 25.98 -16.69 -0.83
C ILE A 292 26.58 -15.64 0.11
N ARG A 293 27.00 -14.49 -0.46
CA ARG A 293 27.47 -13.33 0.32
C ARG A 293 26.32 -12.39 0.61
N VAL A 294 26.17 -11.97 1.86
CA VAL A 294 25.08 -11.06 2.27
C VAL A 294 25.62 -9.70 2.62
N ARG A 295 24.98 -8.66 2.09
CA ARG A 295 25.28 -7.26 2.36
C ARG A 295 24.00 -6.52 2.73
N PHE A 296 24.06 -5.71 3.79
CA PHE A 296 22.97 -4.86 4.25
C PHE A 296 23.23 -3.39 3.88
N GLU A 297 22.24 -2.74 3.27
CA GLU A 297 22.30 -1.32 2.87
C GLU A 297 21.59 -0.40 3.89
N GLY A 298 21.01 -0.94 4.94
CA GLY A 298 20.25 -0.14 5.92
C GLY A 298 18.98 0.48 5.35
N TYR A 299 18.52 1.59 5.95
CA TYR A 299 17.37 2.34 5.47
C TYR A 299 17.77 3.27 4.32
N VAL A 300 17.31 2.97 3.13
CA VAL A 300 17.56 3.77 1.93
C VAL A 300 16.50 4.85 1.79
N GLN A 301 16.87 6.11 2.04
CA GLN A 301 16.00 7.28 1.92
C GLN A 301 16.17 8.00 0.57
N ASP A 302 17.35 7.98 0.02
CA ASP A 302 17.65 8.59 -1.28
C ASP A 302 17.12 7.75 -2.43
N THR A 303 16.23 8.36 -3.23
CA THR A 303 15.63 7.70 -4.40
C THR A 303 16.68 7.31 -5.44
N THR A 304 17.72 8.10 -5.62
CA THR A 304 18.79 7.80 -6.59
C THR A 304 19.55 6.54 -6.16
N HIS A 305 19.86 6.41 -4.87
CA HIS A 305 20.47 5.20 -4.33
C HIS A 305 19.55 3.98 -4.49
N LEU A 306 18.26 4.12 -4.16
CA LEU A 306 17.28 3.06 -4.33
C LEU A 306 17.18 2.57 -5.78
N VAL A 307 17.14 3.49 -6.73
CA VAL A 307 17.13 3.18 -8.17
C VAL A 307 18.39 2.40 -8.57
N ARG A 308 19.57 2.81 -8.10
CA ARG A 308 20.83 2.09 -8.37
C ARG A 308 20.81 0.66 -7.82
N LEU A 309 20.22 0.41 -6.66
CA LEU A 309 20.07 -0.94 -6.11
C LEU A 309 19.23 -1.81 -7.05
N TYR A 310 18.07 -1.31 -7.51
CA TYR A 310 17.28 -2.04 -8.51
C TYR A 310 18.04 -2.28 -9.81
N GLN A 311 18.72 -1.26 -10.34
CA GLN A 311 19.47 -1.34 -11.59
C GLN A 311 20.65 -2.33 -11.51
N SER A 312 21.26 -2.50 -10.33
CA SER A 312 22.39 -3.41 -10.12
C SER A 312 21.96 -4.88 -9.95
N ALA A 313 20.71 -5.14 -9.59
CA ALA A 313 20.23 -6.47 -9.29
C ALA A 313 19.88 -7.26 -10.57
N ASP A 314 20.09 -8.58 -10.53
CA ASP A 314 19.65 -9.53 -11.56
C ASP A 314 18.27 -10.08 -11.28
N VAL A 315 17.85 -10.06 -10.03
CA VAL A 315 16.49 -10.39 -9.59
C VAL A 315 16.13 -9.61 -8.32
N MET A 316 14.90 -9.11 -8.26
CA MET A 316 14.28 -8.66 -7.00
C MET A 316 13.40 -9.79 -6.44
N VAL A 317 13.68 -10.22 -5.21
CA VAL A 317 12.90 -11.26 -4.54
C VAL A 317 11.90 -10.62 -3.59
N VAL A 318 10.61 -10.94 -3.75
CA VAL A 318 9.51 -10.41 -2.93
C VAL A 318 8.65 -11.56 -2.41
N PRO A 319 9.12 -12.29 -1.38
CA PRO A 319 8.44 -13.46 -0.85
C PRO A 319 7.36 -13.11 0.17
N SER A 320 6.66 -12.00 -0.06
CA SER A 320 5.58 -11.55 0.83
C SER A 320 4.48 -12.60 0.94
N LEU A 321 3.90 -12.74 2.15
CA LEU A 321 2.82 -13.70 2.43
C LEU A 321 1.42 -13.12 2.15
N THR A 322 1.33 -11.81 2.01
CA THR A 322 0.14 -11.10 1.54
C THR A 322 0.58 -9.75 0.96
N GLU A 323 0.00 -9.36 -0.15
CA GLU A 323 0.36 -8.12 -0.83
C GLU A 323 -0.84 -7.62 -1.67
N ASN A 324 -1.09 -6.32 -1.65
CA ASN A 324 -2.07 -5.72 -2.54
C ASN A 324 -1.43 -5.41 -3.91
N LEU A 325 -0.57 -4.37 -3.95
CA LEU A 325 0.20 -4.01 -5.14
C LEU A 325 1.53 -3.42 -4.68
N SER A 326 2.57 -4.24 -4.69
CA SER A 326 3.88 -3.91 -4.11
C SER A 326 4.59 -2.80 -4.85
N CYS A 327 4.93 -1.71 -4.14
CA CYS A 327 5.79 -0.67 -4.71
C CYS A 327 7.17 -1.21 -5.12
N ALA A 328 7.73 -2.14 -4.33
CA ALA A 328 9.05 -2.71 -4.63
C ALA A 328 9.05 -3.55 -5.92
N ILE A 329 7.98 -4.32 -6.17
CA ILE A 329 7.80 -5.04 -7.44
C ILE A 329 7.74 -4.03 -8.60
N MET A 330 6.90 -3.01 -8.49
CA MET A 330 6.72 -2.01 -9.54
C MET A 330 8.02 -1.25 -9.83
N GLU A 331 8.76 -0.88 -8.80
CA GLU A 331 10.04 -0.16 -8.87
C GLU A 331 11.13 -1.02 -9.54
N ALA A 332 11.24 -2.31 -9.16
CA ALA A 332 12.17 -3.25 -9.76
C ALA A 332 11.86 -3.48 -11.25
N LEU A 333 10.60 -3.83 -11.58
CA LEU A 333 10.17 -4.04 -12.97
C LEU A 333 10.38 -2.78 -13.82
N SER A 334 10.16 -1.58 -13.26
CA SER A 334 10.39 -0.31 -13.95
C SER A 334 11.87 -0.09 -14.26
N CYS A 335 12.77 -0.53 -13.38
CA CYS A 335 14.22 -0.48 -13.60
C CYS A 335 14.73 -1.59 -14.53
N GLY A 336 13.88 -2.44 -15.07
CA GLY A 336 14.25 -3.56 -15.92
C GLY A 336 14.82 -4.74 -15.14
N THR A 337 14.46 -4.88 -13.86
CA THR A 337 14.88 -5.98 -12.99
C THR A 337 13.72 -6.95 -12.83
N PRO A 338 13.83 -8.21 -13.28
CA PRO A 338 12.79 -9.21 -13.12
C PRO A 338 12.54 -9.51 -11.65
N VAL A 339 11.31 -9.92 -11.34
CA VAL A 339 10.87 -10.17 -9.97
C VAL A 339 10.55 -11.63 -9.76
N CYS A 340 11.05 -12.22 -8.66
CA CYS A 340 10.61 -13.50 -8.14
C CYS A 340 9.77 -13.29 -6.89
N CYS A 341 8.49 -13.71 -6.91
CA CYS A 341 7.57 -13.55 -5.79
C CYS A 341 6.59 -14.71 -5.71
N PHE A 342 5.91 -14.86 -4.58
CA PHE A 342 4.81 -15.81 -4.47
C PHE A 342 3.58 -15.37 -5.30
N ASP A 343 2.84 -16.33 -5.84
CA ASP A 343 1.59 -16.12 -6.58
C ASP A 343 0.43 -15.84 -5.61
N ILE A 344 0.47 -14.65 -5.01
CA ILE A 344 -0.49 -14.18 -4.01
C ILE A 344 -1.02 -12.78 -4.34
N GLY A 345 -2.21 -12.49 -3.86
CA GLY A 345 -2.77 -11.14 -3.90
C GLY A 345 -2.66 -10.49 -5.29
N GLY A 346 -2.22 -9.25 -5.33
CA GLY A 346 -2.02 -8.47 -6.57
C GLY A 346 -0.68 -8.70 -7.27
N ASN A 347 0.18 -9.60 -6.81
CA ASN A 347 1.46 -9.86 -7.46
C ASN A 347 1.28 -10.31 -8.92
N ARG A 348 0.27 -11.15 -9.20
CA ARG A 348 -0.07 -11.61 -10.55
C ARG A 348 -0.56 -10.53 -11.50
N ASP A 349 -0.92 -9.36 -11.00
CA ASP A 349 -1.28 -8.22 -11.86
C ASP A 349 -0.01 -7.61 -12.48
N MET A 350 1.10 -7.59 -11.75
CA MET A 350 2.36 -6.99 -12.16
C MET A 350 3.33 -8.00 -12.77
N VAL A 351 3.44 -9.19 -12.16
CA VAL A 351 4.39 -10.23 -12.61
C VAL A 351 3.68 -11.20 -13.55
N LYS A 352 4.21 -11.34 -14.74
CA LYS A 352 3.80 -12.33 -15.75
C LYS A 352 4.80 -13.47 -15.73
N HIS A 353 4.35 -14.61 -15.21
CA HIS A 353 5.18 -15.79 -14.99
C HIS A 353 5.98 -16.18 -16.24
N GLN A 354 7.30 -16.28 -16.09
CA GLN A 354 8.27 -16.59 -17.16
C GLN A 354 8.29 -15.60 -18.35
N GLN A 355 7.84 -14.35 -18.12
CA GLN A 355 7.90 -13.29 -19.13
C GLN A 355 8.62 -12.05 -18.62
N ASN A 356 8.28 -11.58 -17.41
CA ASN A 356 8.94 -10.44 -16.76
C ASN A 356 9.34 -10.75 -15.31
N GLY A 357 9.22 -12.03 -14.90
CA GLY A 357 9.53 -12.51 -13.58
C GLY A 357 8.98 -13.92 -13.36
N TYR A 358 9.01 -14.38 -12.12
CA TYR A 358 8.57 -15.70 -11.72
C TYR A 358 7.55 -15.63 -10.58
N LEU A 359 6.38 -16.23 -10.78
CA LEU A 359 5.38 -16.44 -9.74
C LEU A 359 5.59 -17.83 -9.16
N ALA A 360 6.19 -17.90 -7.97
CA ALA A 360 6.34 -19.14 -7.23
C ALA A 360 5.04 -19.51 -6.52
N ARG A 361 4.79 -20.79 -6.35
CA ARG A 361 3.63 -21.28 -5.59
C ARG A 361 3.64 -20.70 -4.18
N GLU A 362 2.46 -20.35 -3.68
CA GLU A 362 2.30 -19.74 -2.36
C GLU A 362 3.02 -20.54 -1.27
N LYS A 363 3.91 -19.86 -0.53
CA LYS A 363 4.71 -20.42 0.59
C LYS A 363 5.63 -21.60 0.22
N ASP A 364 5.81 -21.88 -1.06
CA ASP A 364 6.73 -22.95 -1.51
C ASP A 364 8.13 -22.36 -1.72
N THR A 365 8.99 -22.55 -0.75
CA THR A 365 10.37 -22.02 -0.76
C THR A 365 11.28 -22.73 -1.77
N SER A 366 10.98 -24.00 -2.11
CA SER A 366 11.68 -24.72 -3.16
C SER A 366 11.36 -24.14 -4.54
N ASP A 367 10.09 -23.84 -4.80
CA ASP A 367 9.67 -23.19 -6.04
C ASP A 367 10.18 -21.74 -6.12
N LEU A 368 10.28 -21.05 -4.97
CA LEU A 368 10.91 -19.72 -4.90
C LEU A 368 12.39 -19.79 -5.30
N ALA A 369 13.15 -20.79 -4.83
CA ALA A 369 14.55 -21.00 -5.21
C ALA A 369 14.71 -21.26 -6.72
N ILE A 370 13.84 -22.08 -7.32
CA ILE A 370 13.77 -22.31 -8.77
C ILE A 370 13.49 -21.00 -9.50
N GLY A 371 12.55 -20.20 -8.99
CA GLY A 371 12.19 -18.91 -9.53
C GLY A 371 13.33 -17.91 -9.53
N ILE A 372 14.10 -17.84 -8.45
CA ILE A 372 15.28 -16.98 -8.32
C ILE A 372 16.30 -17.33 -9.41
N ARG A 373 16.67 -18.62 -9.55
CA ARG A 373 17.59 -19.07 -10.61
C ARG A 373 17.07 -18.72 -12.01
N SER A 374 15.77 -18.93 -12.25
CA SER A 374 15.15 -18.64 -13.54
C SER A 374 15.19 -17.16 -13.88
N CYS A 375 14.89 -16.27 -12.92
CA CYS A 375 14.99 -14.81 -13.10
C CYS A 375 16.41 -14.38 -13.41
N ILE A 376 17.42 -14.91 -12.71
CA ILE A 376 18.83 -14.60 -12.94
C ILE A 376 19.25 -15.07 -14.33
N ALA A 377 18.91 -16.30 -14.71
CA ALA A 377 19.26 -16.86 -16.03
C ALA A 377 18.64 -16.07 -17.21
N HIS A 378 17.52 -15.40 -17.00
CA HIS A 378 16.81 -14.65 -18.04
C HIS A 378 16.76 -13.15 -17.74
N SER A 379 17.65 -12.64 -16.88
CA SER A 379 17.55 -11.28 -16.33
C SER A 379 17.47 -10.19 -17.40
N GLU A 380 18.19 -10.31 -18.50
CA GLU A 380 18.17 -9.35 -19.62
C GLU A 380 16.82 -9.38 -20.37
N ALA A 381 16.38 -10.56 -20.82
CA ALA A 381 15.17 -10.71 -21.61
C ALA A 381 13.90 -10.37 -20.80
N TRP A 382 13.82 -10.92 -19.57
CA TRP A 382 12.68 -10.64 -18.69
C TRP A 382 12.70 -9.22 -18.16
N GLY A 383 13.88 -8.63 -17.97
CA GLY A 383 14.05 -7.23 -17.58
C GLY A 383 13.54 -6.26 -18.66
N ALA A 384 13.82 -6.54 -19.94
CA ALA A 384 13.27 -5.75 -21.04
C ALA A 384 11.73 -5.83 -21.09
N SER A 385 11.18 -7.05 -20.96
CA SER A 385 9.72 -7.26 -20.90
C SER A 385 9.10 -6.61 -19.67
N ALA A 386 9.79 -6.64 -18.51
CA ALA A 386 9.35 -5.99 -17.28
C ALA A 386 9.20 -4.48 -17.46
N ARG A 387 10.21 -3.85 -18.05
CA ARG A 387 10.19 -2.41 -18.37
C ARG A 387 9.03 -2.05 -19.29
N GLN A 388 8.86 -2.78 -20.37
CA GLN A 388 7.78 -2.55 -21.33
C GLN A 388 6.42 -2.67 -20.66
N TRP A 389 6.21 -3.72 -19.85
CA TRP A 389 4.96 -3.95 -19.13
C TRP A 389 4.61 -2.78 -18.19
N VAL A 390 5.61 -2.25 -17.46
CA VAL A 390 5.38 -1.10 -16.58
C VAL A 390 5.05 0.17 -17.37
N MET A 391 5.74 0.44 -18.46
CA MET A 391 5.45 1.60 -19.31
C MET A 391 4.02 1.61 -19.83
N GLU A 392 3.51 0.45 -20.24
CA GLU A 392 2.19 0.30 -20.85
C GLU A 392 1.04 0.30 -19.83
N HIS A 393 1.30 -0.04 -18.55
CA HIS A 393 0.23 -0.26 -17.59
C HIS A 393 0.30 0.58 -16.32
N TYR A 394 1.50 1.04 -15.92
CA TYR A 394 1.74 1.64 -14.61
C TYR A 394 2.42 3.01 -14.66
N SER A 395 2.68 3.57 -15.85
CA SER A 395 3.25 4.92 -15.95
C SER A 395 2.32 5.99 -15.41
N LEU A 396 2.88 7.14 -14.98
CA LEU A 396 2.10 8.28 -14.50
C LEU A 396 1.04 8.70 -15.51
N GLU A 397 1.39 8.74 -16.81
CA GLU A 397 0.49 9.13 -17.89
C GLU A 397 -0.72 8.20 -18.02
N ILE A 398 -0.50 6.88 -18.08
CA ILE A 398 -1.57 5.89 -18.25
C ILE A 398 -2.54 5.93 -17.07
N VAL A 399 -2.02 5.94 -15.86
CA VAL A 399 -2.84 5.92 -14.63
C VAL A 399 -3.50 7.27 -14.38
N GLY A 400 -2.82 8.38 -14.67
CA GLY A 400 -3.37 9.73 -14.58
C GLY A 400 -4.61 9.90 -15.46
N LYS A 401 -4.55 9.43 -16.72
CA LYS A 401 -5.69 9.43 -17.64
C LYS A 401 -6.88 8.63 -17.10
N GLN A 402 -6.62 7.44 -16.50
CA GLN A 402 -7.69 6.61 -15.92
C GLN A 402 -8.39 7.30 -14.75
N TYR A 403 -7.64 7.94 -13.84
CA TYR A 403 -8.22 8.70 -12.74
C TYR A 403 -8.99 9.92 -13.23
N CYS A 404 -8.46 10.68 -14.20
CA CYS A 404 -9.16 11.83 -14.76
C CYS A 404 -10.46 11.44 -15.47
N GLN A 405 -10.48 10.32 -16.17
CA GLN A 405 -11.72 9.77 -16.76
C GLN A 405 -12.74 9.42 -15.68
N LEU A 406 -12.30 8.76 -14.59
CA LEU A 406 -13.15 8.44 -13.44
C LEU A 406 -13.77 9.71 -12.83
N TYR A 407 -12.96 10.73 -12.54
CA TYR A 407 -13.47 11.96 -11.94
C TYR A 407 -14.47 12.69 -12.84
N ASN A 408 -14.22 12.75 -14.16
CA ASN A 408 -15.13 13.37 -15.12
C ASN A 408 -16.48 12.64 -15.17
N GLN A 409 -16.48 11.32 -15.15
CA GLN A 409 -17.72 10.52 -15.10
C GLN A 409 -18.53 10.77 -13.83
N ILE A 410 -17.86 10.79 -12.69
CA ILE A 410 -18.50 11.01 -11.36
C ILE A 410 -19.08 12.43 -11.29
N ALA A 411 -18.33 13.45 -11.68
CA ALA A 411 -18.79 14.83 -11.64
C ALA A 411 -20.00 15.06 -12.56
N SER A 412 -20.01 14.45 -13.75
CA SER A 412 -21.13 14.54 -14.68
C SER A 412 -22.40 13.89 -14.12
N SER A 413 -22.28 12.74 -13.49
CA SER A 413 -23.40 12.03 -12.86
C SER A 413 -23.96 12.81 -11.67
N HIS A 414 -23.12 13.40 -10.84
CA HIS A 414 -23.52 14.17 -9.68
C HIS A 414 -24.25 15.46 -10.05
N HIS A 415 -23.86 16.17 -11.11
CA HIS A 415 -24.54 17.36 -11.60
C HIS A 415 -25.92 17.02 -12.22
N GLY A 416 -26.08 15.85 -12.85
CA GLY A 416 -27.36 15.40 -13.39
C GLY A 416 -28.42 15.17 -12.30
N ILE A 417 -28.03 14.57 -11.18
CA ILE A 417 -28.92 14.28 -10.05
C ILE A 417 -29.41 15.59 -9.37
N CYS A 418 -28.53 16.59 -9.22
CA CYS A 418 -28.89 17.88 -8.63
C CYS A 418 -29.87 18.72 -9.48
N MET A 419 -30.01 18.43 -10.78
CA MET A 419 -30.95 19.15 -11.67
C MET A 419 -32.34 18.50 -11.73
N GLU A 420 -32.47 17.22 -11.35
CA GLU A 420 -33.76 16.53 -11.32
C GLU A 420 -34.55 16.75 -10.00
N ASP A 421 -33.88 17.21 -8.94
CA ASP A 421 -34.50 17.51 -7.64
C ASP A 421 -34.90 18.99 -7.44
N GLN A 422 -34.84 19.85 -8.50
CA GLN A 422 -35.32 21.23 -8.56
C GLN A 422 -36.58 21.37 -9.43
#